data_d5d834e88b9639975e93818c5b4727e3
#
_entry.id   d5d834e88b9639975e93818c5b4727e3
#
_cell.length_a   1.000
_cell.length_b   1.000
_cell.length_c   1.000
_cell.angle_alpha   90.00
_cell.angle_beta   90.00
_cell.angle_gamma   90.00
#
_symmetry.space_group_name_H-M   'P 1'
#
loop_
_entity.id
_entity.type
_entity.pdbx_description
1 polymer ?
#
loop_
_entity_poly.entity_id
_entity_poly.type
_entity_poly.pdbx_seq_one_letter_code
_entity_poly.pdbx_strand_id
1 'polypeptide(L)'
;NRQALFWAMAFPLIFVVIFGLFRLDEPPDVNILVIDQSQDALSKGLIASLSAIAGYKLEERQDEAKARQEVKDGDKGYLLIIPEGMASLLEKRTNQEPVNVTLVYDRTSQTAPSIIATVQRFIEEANKQIVQAPTLLALQPEGIQSRKLTYFDFLLPGLVGMGVMTYSIIGIASVITLYRE
;
A
#
# COMPACT_ATOMS: atom_id res chain seq x y z
N ASN A 1 7.72 44.87 13.48
CA ASN A 1 6.32 44.54 13.23
C ASN A 1 5.93 43.32 14.08
N ARG A 2 5.25 43.59 15.22
CA ARG A 2 4.91 42.56 16.22
C ARG A 2 4.03 41.44 15.61
N GLN A 3 3.20 41.82 14.64
CA GLN A 3 2.32 40.89 13.94
C GLN A 3 3.08 39.90 13.05
N ALA A 4 4.10 40.36 12.34
CA ALA A 4 4.95 39.49 11.51
C ALA A 4 5.75 38.49 12.37
N LEU A 5 6.25 38.96 13.53
CA LEU A 5 6.96 38.09 14.47
C LEU A 5 6.04 37.02 15.06
N PHE A 6 4.80 37.39 15.38
CA PHE A 6 3.79 36.47 15.88
C PHE A 6 3.51 35.34 14.86
N TRP A 7 3.25 35.72 13.62
CA TRP A 7 2.95 34.72 12.57
C TRP A 7 4.15 33.86 12.21
N ALA A 8 5.36 34.40 12.24
CA ALA A 8 6.58 33.63 12.01
C ALA A 8 6.79 32.51 13.04
N MET A 9 6.35 32.74 14.30
CA MET A 9 6.41 31.70 15.34
C MET A 9 5.14 30.82 15.38
N ALA A 10 3.97 31.40 15.15
CA ALA A 10 2.70 30.70 15.21
C ALA A 10 2.57 29.64 14.10
N PHE A 11 3.06 29.92 12.90
CA PHE A 11 2.96 29.04 11.75
C PHE A 11 3.66 27.68 11.97
N PRO A 12 4.94 27.62 12.35
CA PRO A 12 5.59 26.35 12.69
C PRO A 12 4.92 25.62 13.85
N LEU A 13 4.46 26.36 14.88
CA LEU A 13 3.80 25.77 16.04
C LEU A 13 2.46 25.11 15.65
N ILE A 14 1.67 25.76 14.79
CA ILE A 14 0.42 25.19 14.26
C ILE A 14 0.70 23.87 13.52
N PHE A 15 1.75 23.83 12.70
CA PHE A 15 2.14 22.61 12.01
C PHE A 15 2.56 21.48 12.98
N VAL A 16 3.36 21.82 13.99
CA VAL A 16 3.75 20.84 15.01
C VAL A 16 2.53 20.29 15.74
N VAL A 17 1.55 21.14 16.07
CA VAL A 17 0.30 20.72 16.73
C VAL A 17 -0.54 19.84 15.77
N ILE A 18 -0.70 20.27 14.51
CA ILE A 18 -1.45 19.51 13.51
C ILE A 18 -0.81 18.15 13.31
N PHE A 19 0.50 18.08 13.00
CA PHE A 19 1.20 16.82 12.79
C PHE A 19 1.32 15.97 14.06
N GLY A 20 1.39 16.59 15.25
CA GLY A 20 1.38 15.87 16.53
C GLY A 20 0.00 15.27 16.89
N LEU A 21 -1.09 15.83 16.37
CA LEU A 21 -2.44 15.25 16.49
C LEU A 21 -2.69 14.09 15.51
N PHE A 22 -1.99 14.06 14.38
CA PHE A 22 -2.01 12.92 13.49
C PHE A 22 -1.10 11.83 14.07
N ARG A 23 -1.65 10.66 14.37
CA ARG A 23 -0.88 9.47 14.75
C ARG A 23 -0.13 8.93 13.54
N LEU A 24 0.96 9.60 13.17
CA LEU A 24 1.81 9.19 12.06
C LEU A 24 2.64 7.93 12.37
N ASP A 25 2.64 7.50 13.63
CA ASP A 25 3.39 6.34 14.11
C ASP A 25 2.66 5.00 13.89
N GLU A 26 1.36 5.03 13.58
CA GLU A 26 0.63 3.81 13.25
C GLU A 26 0.85 3.49 11.77
N PRO A 27 1.38 2.30 11.44
CA PRO A 27 1.49 1.89 10.05
C PRO A 27 0.08 1.91 9.42
N PRO A 28 -0.06 2.43 8.18
CA PRO A 28 -1.36 2.47 7.53
C PRO A 28 -1.94 1.05 7.44
N ASP A 29 -3.23 0.91 7.75
CA ASP A 29 -3.94 -0.35 7.60
C ASP A 29 -3.86 -0.83 6.15
N VAL A 30 -3.31 -2.02 5.97
CA VAL A 30 -3.23 -2.70 4.67
C VAL A 30 -4.37 -3.68 4.57
N ASN A 31 -5.38 -3.35 3.78
CA ASN A 31 -6.51 -4.24 3.53
C ASN A 31 -6.15 -5.20 2.39
N ILE A 32 -6.14 -6.50 2.70
CA ILE A 32 -5.83 -7.58 1.75
C ILE A 32 -7.05 -8.46 1.63
N LEU A 33 -7.62 -8.56 0.44
CA LEU A 33 -8.61 -9.58 0.13
C LEU A 33 -7.91 -10.93 0.00
N VAL A 34 -8.55 -11.99 0.47
CA VAL A 34 -8.02 -13.35 0.38
C VAL A 34 -9.04 -14.25 -0.30
N ILE A 35 -8.61 -14.92 -1.36
CA ILE A 35 -9.33 -16.04 -1.98
C ILE A 35 -8.57 -17.31 -1.61
N ASP A 36 -9.13 -18.07 -0.67
CA ASP A 36 -8.59 -19.36 -0.30
C ASP A 36 -9.34 -20.48 -1.07
N GLN A 37 -8.74 -20.94 -2.17
CA GLN A 37 -9.28 -22.04 -2.96
C GLN A 37 -8.93 -23.40 -2.35
N SER A 38 -7.90 -23.46 -1.48
CA SER A 38 -7.43 -24.69 -0.85
C SER A 38 -8.30 -25.12 0.33
N GLN A 39 -8.68 -24.17 1.18
CA GLN A 39 -9.46 -24.36 2.41
C GLN A 39 -8.88 -25.43 3.37
N ASP A 40 -7.61 -25.77 3.23
CA ASP A 40 -6.91 -26.75 4.06
C ASP A 40 -6.26 -26.12 5.32
N ALA A 41 -5.65 -26.96 6.15
CA ALA A 41 -5.01 -26.48 7.39
C ALA A 41 -3.80 -25.59 7.11
N LEU A 42 -3.09 -25.78 5.99
CA LEU A 42 -1.92 -24.99 5.62
C LEU A 42 -2.33 -23.61 5.14
N SER A 43 -3.35 -23.51 4.27
CA SER A 43 -3.87 -22.23 3.80
C SER A 43 -4.40 -21.37 4.96
N LYS A 44 -5.16 -21.99 5.86
CA LYS A 44 -5.66 -21.33 7.07
C LYS A 44 -4.55 -20.86 8.00
N GLY A 45 -3.50 -21.68 8.17
CA GLY A 45 -2.31 -21.32 8.93
C GLY A 45 -1.58 -20.13 8.32
N LEU A 46 -1.44 -20.08 6.99
CA LEU A 46 -0.84 -18.99 6.25
C LEU A 46 -1.65 -17.70 6.45
N ILE A 47 -2.97 -17.75 6.30
CA ILE A 47 -3.87 -16.60 6.49
C ILE A 47 -3.79 -16.08 7.94
N ALA A 48 -3.88 -16.99 8.92
CA ALA A 48 -3.80 -16.64 10.34
C ALA A 48 -2.48 -15.95 10.68
N SER A 49 -1.36 -16.46 10.15
CA SER A 49 -0.04 -15.89 10.39
C SER A 49 0.14 -14.53 9.71
N LEU A 50 -0.40 -14.33 8.51
CA LEU A 50 -0.42 -13.03 7.85
C LEU A 50 -1.29 -12.02 8.59
N SER A 51 -2.44 -12.45 9.11
CA SER A 51 -3.34 -11.58 9.90
C SER A 51 -2.74 -11.15 11.24
N ALA A 52 -1.75 -11.88 11.75
CA ALA A 52 -1.04 -11.54 12.98
C ALA A 52 -0.02 -10.39 12.79
N ILE A 53 0.29 -10.01 11.54
CA ILE A 53 1.18 -8.88 11.26
C ILE A 53 0.43 -7.59 11.55
N ALA A 54 1.02 -6.73 12.40
CA ALA A 54 0.42 -5.45 12.75
C ALA A 54 0.15 -4.58 11.51
N GLY A 55 -1.06 -4.04 11.42
CA GLY A 55 -1.48 -3.21 10.29
C GLY A 55 -2.05 -3.99 9.08
N TYR A 56 -2.04 -5.33 9.10
CA TYR A 56 -2.62 -6.14 8.03
C TYR A 56 -4.03 -6.60 8.41
N LYS A 57 -5.01 -6.24 7.59
CA LYS A 57 -6.41 -6.65 7.71
C LYS A 57 -6.77 -7.55 6.55
N LEU A 58 -7.01 -8.82 6.83
CA LEU A 58 -7.36 -9.82 5.84
C LEU A 58 -8.88 -10.00 5.81
N GLU A 59 -9.47 -9.93 4.63
CA GLU A 59 -10.89 -10.16 4.39
C GLU A 59 -11.06 -11.30 3.39
N GLU A 60 -11.66 -12.41 3.81
CA GLU A 60 -11.92 -13.54 2.91
C GLU A 60 -13.06 -13.23 1.93
N ARG A 61 -12.89 -13.64 0.69
CA ARG A 61 -13.86 -13.58 -0.40
C ARG A 61 -13.96 -14.94 -1.07
N GLN A 62 -15.12 -15.22 -1.67
CA GLN A 62 -15.35 -16.47 -2.41
C GLN A 62 -15.31 -16.26 -3.92
N ASP A 63 -15.63 -15.05 -4.39
CA ASP A 63 -15.69 -14.71 -5.80
C ASP A 63 -14.44 -13.95 -6.23
N GLU A 64 -13.54 -14.64 -6.93
CA GLU A 64 -12.29 -14.07 -7.42
C GLU A 64 -12.53 -12.93 -8.41
N ALA A 65 -13.55 -13.05 -9.30
CA ALA A 65 -13.80 -12.02 -10.30
C ALA A 65 -14.22 -10.70 -9.66
N LYS A 66 -15.06 -10.76 -8.63
CA LYS A 66 -15.45 -9.59 -7.84
C LYS A 66 -14.29 -9.02 -7.05
N ALA A 67 -13.49 -9.88 -6.41
CA ALA A 67 -12.32 -9.44 -5.65
C ALA A 67 -11.29 -8.73 -6.55
N ARG A 68 -11.04 -9.25 -7.76
CA ARG A 68 -10.19 -8.58 -8.75
C ARG A 68 -10.77 -7.24 -9.20
N GLN A 69 -12.10 -7.15 -9.31
CA GLN A 69 -12.75 -5.89 -9.66
C GLN A 69 -12.64 -4.87 -8.53
N GLU A 70 -12.82 -5.25 -7.25
CA GLU A 70 -12.63 -4.38 -6.09
C GLU A 70 -11.20 -3.78 -6.05
N VAL A 71 -10.16 -4.57 -6.40
CA VAL A 71 -8.79 -4.07 -6.52
C VAL A 71 -8.64 -3.13 -7.72
N LYS A 72 -9.28 -3.44 -8.84
CA LYS A 72 -9.23 -2.62 -10.06
C LYS A 72 -9.93 -1.27 -9.89
N ASP A 73 -11.03 -1.25 -9.13
CA ASP A 73 -11.78 -0.03 -8.83
C ASP A 73 -11.10 0.83 -7.76
N GLY A 74 -10.08 0.26 -7.08
CA GLY A 74 -9.31 0.94 -6.05
C GLY A 74 -9.97 0.91 -4.67
N ASP A 75 -11.05 0.15 -4.49
CA ASP A 75 -11.74 0.00 -3.22
C ASP A 75 -10.89 -0.80 -2.21
N LYS A 76 -10.10 -1.74 -2.72
CA LYS A 76 -9.14 -2.56 -1.95
C LYS A 76 -7.77 -2.51 -2.61
N GLY A 77 -6.71 -2.54 -1.78
CA GLY A 77 -5.35 -2.39 -2.28
C GLY A 77 -4.74 -3.66 -2.86
N TYR A 78 -5.11 -4.81 -2.29
CA TYR A 78 -4.41 -6.08 -2.55
C TYR A 78 -5.38 -7.26 -2.52
N LEU A 79 -5.06 -8.29 -3.32
CA LEU A 79 -5.78 -9.56 -3.33
C LEU A 79 -4.76 -10.72 -3.33
N LEU A 80 -4.82 -11.57 -2.32
CA LEU A 80 -4.03 -12.78 -2.20
C LEU A 80 -4.87 -13.97 -2.65
N ILE A 81 -4.36 -14.76 -3.61
CA ILE A 81 -5.02 -15.96 -4.11
C ILE A 81 -4.16 -17.15 -3.75
N ILE A 82 -4.73 -18.04 -2.95
CA ILE A 82 -4.13 -19.32 -2.56
C ILE A 82 -4.71 -20.39 -3.46
N PRO A 83 -3.88 -21.16 -4.19
CA PRO A 83 -4.36 -22.14 -5.15
C PRO A 83 -5.01 -23.35 -4.46
N GLU A 84 -5.89 -24.03 -5.19
CA GLU A 84 -6.58 -25.23 -4.73
C GLU A 84 -5.60 -26.37 -4.36
N GLY A 85 -5.90 -27.07 -3.26
CA GLY A 85 -5.16 -28.25 -2.87
C GLY A 85 -3.71 -27.99 -2.46
N MET A 86 -3.40 -26.84 -1.88
CA MET A 86 -2.05 -26.42 -1.49
C MET A 86 -1.30 -27.50 -0.68
N ALA A 87 -1.95 -28.14 0.30
CA ALA A 87 -1.35 -29.22 1.08
C ALA A 87 -0.99 -30.42 0.22
N SER A 88 -1.91 -30.85 -0.65
CA SER A 88 -1.70 -32.00 -1.53
C SER A 88 -0.65 -31.74 -2.60
N LEU A 89 -0.55 -30.52 -3.10
CA LEU A 89 0.50 -30.10 -4.02
C LEU A 89 1.88 -30.12 -3.37
N LEU A 90 1.96 -29.76 -2.10
CA LEU A 90 3.21 -29.82 -1.33
C LEU A 90 3.62 -31.25 -0.99
N GLU A 91 2.67 -32.16 -0.73
CA GLU A 91 2.95 -33.58 -0.46
C GLU A 91 3.35 -34.38 -1.71
N LYS A 92 2.72 -34.10 -2.87
CA LYS A 92 2.94 -34.86 -4.14
C LYS A 92 4.13 -34.37 -4.96
N ARG A 93 5.04 -33.61 -4.38
CA ARG A 93 6.17 -33.01 -5.10
C ARG A 93 7.09 -34.03 -5.77
N THR A 94 6.82 -34.33 -7.02
CA THR A 94 7.71 -35.16 -7.86
C THR A 94 8.71 -34.29 -8.65
N ASN A 95 8.39 -33.02 -8.97
CA ASN A 95 9.14 -32.19 -9.92
C ASN A 95 9.78 -30.91 -9.35
N GLN A 96 9.86 -30.73 -8.05
CA GLN A 96 10.48 -29.56 -7.39
C GLN A 96 9.90 -28.19 -7.81
N GLU A 97 8.75 -28.11 -8.45
CA GLU A 97 8.10 -26.85 -8.80
C GLU A 97 7.44 -26.23 -7.57
N PRO A 98 7.63 -24.93 -7.32
CA PRO A 98 7.00 -24.27 -6.20
C PRO A 98 5.49 -24.10 -6.40
N VAL A 99 4.72 -24.15 -5.32
CA VAL A 99 3.30 -23.78 -5.34
C VAL A 99 3.20 -22.26 -5.39
N ASN A 100 2.60 -21.74 -6.44
CA ASN A 100 2.50 -20.29 -6.64
C ASN A 100 1.31 -19.71 -5.89
N VAL A 101 1.60 -18.83 -4.94
CA VAL A 101 0.59 -17.95 -4.30
C VAL A 101 0.61 -16.62 -5.06
N THR A 102 -0.53 -16.21 -5.59
CA THR A 102 -0.62 -15.01 -6.42
C THR A 102 -1.02 -13.80 -5.58
N LEU A 103 -0.24 -12.73 -5.65
CA LEU A 103 -0.59 -11.43 -5.06
C LEU A 103 -0.93 -10.45 -6.18
N VAL A 104 -2.21 -10.10 -6.27
CA VAL A 104 -2.73 -9.09 -7.20
C VAL A 104 -2.70 -7.73 -6.51
N TYR A 105 -2.18 -6.71 -7.17
CA TYR A 105 -2.03 -5.37 -6.62
C TYR A 105 -2.17 -4.29 -7.70
N ASP A 106 -2.51 -3.08 -7.27
CA ASP A 106 -2.51 -1.91 -8.16
C ASP A 106 -1.07 -1.45 -8.44
N ARG A 107 -0.68 -1.46 -9.71
CA ARG A 107 0.65 -1.00 -10.16
C ARG A 107 0.92 0.48 -9.86
N THR A 108 -0.11 1.28 -9.65
CA THR A 108 0.02 2.70 -9.32
C THR A 108 0.22 2.95 -7.83
N SER A 109 0.05 1.92 -7.00
CA SER A 109 0.23 2.00 -5.55
C SER A 109 1.71 2.19 -5.19
N GLN A 110 2.02 3.29 -4.51
CA GLN A 110 3.37 3.57 -4.01
C GLN A 110 3.79 2.63 -2.88
N THR A 111 2.83 2.01 -2.18
CA THR A 111 3.08 1.08 -1.09
C THR A 111 3.28 -0.36 -1.57
N ALA A 112 2.93 -0.67 -2.82
CA ALA A 112 3.02 -2.02 -3.37
C ALA A 112 4.40 -2.68 -3.22
N PRO A 113 5.54 -2.02 -3.51
CA PRO A 113 6.85 -2.64 -3.35
C PRO A 113 7.13 -3.10 -1.91
N SER A 114 6.71 -2.31 -0.92
CA SER A 114 6.88 -2.64 0.49
C SER A 114 6.01 -3.82 0.90
N ILE A 115 4.76 -3.86 0.45
CA ILE A 115 3.83 -4.96 0.76
C ILE A 115 4.28 -6.26 0.09
N ILE A 116 4.70 -6.21 -1.17
CA ILE A 116 5.25 -7.37 -1.89
C ILE A 116 6.45 -7.92 -1.13
N ALA A 117 7.39 -7.07 -0.73
CA ALA A 117 8.58 -7.48 0.01
C ALA A 117 8.23 -8.11 1.37
N THR A 118 7.22 -7.60 2.06
CA THR A 118 6.75 -8.17 3.33
C THR A 118 6.11 -9.54 3.14
N VAL A 119 5.20 -9.68 2.19
CA VAL A 119 4.55 -10.97 1.88
C VAL A 119 5.59 -11.99 1.38
N GLN A 120 6.56 -11.55 0.58
CA GLN A 120 7.64 -12.41 0.09
C GLN A 120 8.52 -12.93 1.23
N ARG A 121 8.96 -12.06 2.15
CA ARG A 121 9.70 -12.48 3.35
C ARG A 121 8.90 -13.45 4.21
N PHE A 122 7.60 -13.22 4.34
CA PHE A 122 6.72 -14.10 5.08
C PHE A 122 6.64 -15.49 4.45
N ILE A 123 6.50 -15.59 3.13
CA ILE A 123 6.50 -16.85 2.39
C ILE A 123 7.87 -17.55 2.49
N GLU A 124 8.97 -16.80 2.43
CA GLU A 124 10.32 -17.34 2.64
C GLU A 124 10.51 -17.91 4.04
N GLU A 125 9.99 -17.24 5.07
CA GLU A 125 10.04 -17.73 6.45
C GLU A 125 9.19 -18.98 6.64
N ALA A 126 7.96 -19.01 6.07
CA ALA A 126 7.11 -20.18 6.07
C ALA A 126 7.79 -21.38 5.37
N ASN A 127 8.48 -21.14 4.25
CA ASN A 127 9.25 -22.17 3.56
C ASN A 127 10.35 -22.77 4.44
N LYS A 128 11.05 -21.96 5.24
CA LYS A 128 12.10 -22.42 6.16
C LYS A 128 11.55 -23.30 7.28
N GLN A 129 10.34 -22.98 7.77
CA GLN A 129 9.72 -23.73 8.87
C GLN A 129 9.15 -25.09 8.42
N ILE A 130 8.69 -25.19 7.15
CA ILE A 130 8.03 -26.41 6.66
C ILE A 130 9.01 -27.54 6.39
N VAL A 131 10.20 -27.28 5.84
CA VAL A 131 11.25 -28.34 5.65
C VAL A 131 12.63 -27.72 5.32
N GLN A 132 13.72 -28.44 5.60
CA GLN A 132 15.09 -28.20 5.07
C GLN A 132 15.20 -28.44 3.54
N ALA A 133 14.20 -28.11 2.75
CA ALA A 133 14.05 -28.44 1.33
C ALA A 133 14.02 -27.17 0.47
N PRO A 134 14.21 -27.30 -0.86
CA PRO A 134 14.15 -26.17 -1.79
C PRO A 134 12.79 -25.45 -1.75
N THR A 135 12.75 -24.22 -2.21
CA THR A 135 11.60 -23.30 -2.18
C THR A 135 10.27 -23.98 -2.50
N LEU A 136 9.38 -24.05 -1.48
CA LEU A 136 8.10 -24.74 -1.58
C LEU A 136 6.98 -23.83 -2.06
N LEU A 137 7.02 -22.60 -1.62
CA LEU A 137 6.04 -21.56 -1.95
C LEU A 137 6.75 -20.45 -2.71
N ALA A 138 6.17 -19.99 -3.81
CA ALA A 138 6.63 -18.81 -4.52
C ALA A 138 5.52 -17.79 -4.58
N LEU A 139 5.86 -16.52 -4.40
CA LEU A 139 4.96 -15.41 -4.62
C LEU A 139 5.01 -15.02 -6.09
N GLN A 140 3.85 -14.99 -6.73
CA GLN A 140 3.67 -14.43 -8.07
C GLN A 140 2.97 -13.07 -7.97
N PRO A 141 3.70 -11.97 -8.05
CA PRO A 141 3.09 -10.65 -8.02
C PRO A 141 2.43 -10.36 -9.37
N GLU A 142 1.13 -10.07 -9.33
CA GLU A 142 0.36 -9.66 -10.51
C GLU A 142 -0.07 -8.20 -10.34
N GLY A 143 0.51 -7.32 -11.16
CA GLY A 143 0.18 -5.89 -11.14
C GLY A 143 -1.01 -5.60 -12.03
N ILE A 144 -2.04 -4.99 -11.47
CA ILE A 144 -3.20 -4.46 -12.18
C ILE A 144 -3.14 -2.94 -12.13
N GLN A 145 -3.46 -2.27 -13.24
CA GLN A 145 -3.62 -0.82 -13.25
C GLN A 145 -5.08 -0.50 -12.92
N SER A 146 -5.34 0.04 -11.74
CA SER A 146 -6.70 0.34 -11.26
C SER A 146 -7.29 1.57 -11.93
N ARG A 147 -6.48 2.57 -12.26
CA ARG A 147 -6.93 3.81 -12.89
C ARG A 147 -5.94 4.27 -13.94
N LYS A 148 -6.42 4.69 -15.10
CA LYS A 148 -5.59 5.46 -16.03
C LYS A 148 -5.39 6.84 -15.41
N LEU A 149 -4.28 7.01 -14.69
CA LEU A 149 -3.84 8.33 -14.26
C LEU A 149 -3.56 9.15 -15.52
N THR A 150 -4.34 10.20 -15.70
CA THR A 150 -4.15 11.14 -16.79
C THR A 150 -3.02 12.09 -16.38
N TYR A 151 -2.24 12.56 -17.35
CA TYR A 151 -1.21 13.58 -17.14
C TYR A 151 -1.73 14.79 -16.34
N PHE A 152 -3.01 15.10 -16.46
CA PHE A 152 -3.70 16.14 -15.69
C PHE A 152 -3.73 15.88 -14.17
N ASP A 153 -3.80 14.63 -13.74
CA ASP A 153 -3.87 14.31 -12.30
C ASP A 153 -2.57 14.66 -11.58
N PHE A 154 -1.45 14.68 -12.31
CA PHE A 154 -0.16 15.15 -11.81
C PHE A 154 0.06 16.66 -12.01
N LEU A 155 -0.36 17.19 -13.17
CA LEU A 155 -0.11 18.58 -13.54
C LEU A 155 -0.98 19.55 -12.73
N LEU A 156 -2.22 19.19 -12.45
CA LEU A 156 -3.20 20.10 -11.84
C LEU A 156 -2.78 20.58 -10.43
N PRO A 157 -2.34 19.71 -9.52
CA PRO A 157 -1.83 20.15 -8.22
C PRO A 157 -0.58 21.02 -8.33
N GLY A 158 0.31 20.69 -9.27
CA GLY A 158 1.53 21.48 -9.53
C GLY A 158 1.23 22.89 -10.07
N LEU A 159 0.30 23.00 -11.01
CA LEU A 159 -0.14 24.29 -11.56
C LEU A 159 -0.83 25.17 -10.50
N VAL A 160 -1.69 24.56 -9.67
CA VAL A 160 -2.34 25.29 -8.57
C VAL A 160 -1.28 25.79 -7.59
N GLY A 161 -0.32 24.94 -7.20
CA GLY A 161 0.79 25.34 -6.32
C GLY A 161 1.63 26.48 -6.90
N MET A 162 1.97 26.40 -8.20
CA MET A 162 2.71 27.46 -8.89
C MET A 162 1.90 28.76 -8.95
N GLY A 163 0.60 28.71 -9.18
CA GLY A 163 -0.30 29.88 -9.17
C GLY A 163 -0.29 30.57 -7.81
N VAL A 164 -0.46 29.81 -6.73
CA VAL A 164 -0.46 30.35 -5.36
C VAL A 164 0.89 31.00 -5.03
N MET A 165 2.02 30.34 -5.36
CA MET A 165 3.35 30.92 -5.16
C MET A 165 3.53 32.22 -5.93
N THR A 166 3.15 32.26 -7.20
CA THR A 166 3.29 33.44 -8.06
C THR A 166 2.49 34.63 -7.52
N TYR A 167 1.22 34.42 -7.16
CA TYR A 167 0.39 35.46 -6.58
C TYR A 167 0.89 35.93 -5.21
N SER A 168 1.44 35.04 -4.40
CA SER A 168 2.03 35.38 -3.11
C SER A 168 3.26 36.30 -3.29
N ILE A 169 4.13 36.00 -4.26
CA ILE A 169 5.33 36.81 -4.54
C ILE A 169 4.93 38.18 -5.08
N ILE A 170 4.00 38.25 -6.03
CA ILE A 170 3.49 39.50 -6.60
C ILE A 170 2.82 40.34 -5.52
N GLY A 171 2.02 39.74 -4.64
CA GLY A 171 1.37 40.43 -3.52
C GLY A 171 2.37 41.08 -2.57
N ILE A 172 3.40 40.34 -2.17
CA ILE A 172 4.45 40.86 -1.27
C ILE A 172 5.25 41.97 -1.96
N ALA A 173 5.64 41.77 -3.23
CA ALA A 173 6.37 42.75 -3.99
C ALA A 173 5.57 44.06 -4.16
N SER A 174 4.27 43.99 -4.42
CA SER A 174 3.35 45.10 -4.55
C SER A 174 3.27 45.91 -3.25
N VAL A 175 3.14 45.21 -2.11
CA VAL A 175 3.08 45.86 -0.79
C VAL A 175 4.38 46.57 -0.45
N ILE A 176 5.54 45.93 -0.71
CA ILE A 176 6.86 46.54 -0.47
C ILE A 176 7.04 47.81 -1.33
N THR A 177 6.61 47.77 -2.58
CA THR A 177 6.72 48.92 -3.49
C THR A 177 5.84 50.06 -3.03
N LEU A 178 4.63 49.78 -2.56
CA LEU A 178 3.69 50.79 -2.07
C LEU A 178 4.15 51.47 -0.76
N TYR A 179 4.89 50.79 0.10
CA TYR A 179 5.41 51.33 1.35
C TYR A 179 6.79 52.02 1.21
N ARG A 180 7.36 52.04 0.02
CA ARG A 180 8.66 52.65 -0.26
C ARG A 180 8.55 54.09 -0.79
N GLU A 181 7.34 54.55 -1.14
CA GLU A 181 7.01 55.95 -1.42
C GLU A 181 6.59 56.69 -0.13
#